data_bc793197016be1cdb38b6156adbfd3c3
#
_entry.id   bc793197016be1cdb38b6156adbfd3c3
#
_cell.length_a   1.000
_cell.length_b   1.000
_cell.length_c   1.000
_cell.angle_alpha   90.00
_cell.angle_beta   90.00
_cell.angle_gamma   90.00
#
_symmetry.space_group_name_H-M   'P 1'
#
loop_
_entity.id
_entity.type
_entity.pdbx_description
1 polymer ?
#
loop_
_entity_poly.entity_id
_entity_poly.type
_entity_poly.pdbx_seq_one_letter_code
_entity_poly.pdbx_strand_id
1 'polypeptide(L)'
;APIIDKSTIDMDKVYLKSRYNKGEAAYLNCPMTEEEFNAFHEALVNAEVVPLRTFEKEKFFEGCMPIEVMAQRGIKTMLFGPMKPVGLEDPKTGKRPYAVIQLRQDNAAASLYNIVGFQTHLKWGEQKRVFRMIPGLENAEFVRYGVMHRNSFMNSPELLKPTYQSKKRDDLF
;
A
#
# COMPACT_ATOMS: atom_id res chain seq x y z
N ALA A 1 -3.92 -4.11 2.72
CA ALA A 1 -2.87 -4.33 1.72
C ALA A 1 -2.73 -5.82 1.41
N PRO A 2 -2.25 -6.19 0.21
CA PRO A 2 -1.96 -7.59 -0.12
C PRO A 2 -0.82 -8.14 0.73
N ILE A 3 -0.88 -9.45 1.02
CA ILE A 3 0.18 -10.18 1.72
C ILE A 3 0.79 -11.22 0.79
N ILE A 4 2.10 -11.24 0.73
CA ILE A 4 2.92 -12.04 -0.19
C ILE A 4 3.77 -13.03 0.61
N ASP A 5 3.91 -14.25 0.08
CA ASP A 5 4.88 -15.23 0.57
C ASP A 5 6.30 -14.79 0.20
N LYS A 6 7.17 -14.61 1.21
CA LYS A 6 8.56 -14.19 1.02
C LYS A 6 9.34 -15.12 0.09
N SER A 7 9.09 -16.44 0.14
CA SER A 7 9.82 -17.41 -0.68
C SER A 7 9.66 -17.19 -2.19
N THR A 8 8.64 -16.42 -2.57
CA THR A 8 8.31 -16.09 -3.97
C THR A 8 8.79 -14.72 -4.40
N ILE A 9 9.47 -13.97 -3.51
CA ILE A 9 10.09 -12.68 -3.81
C ILE A 9 11.49 -12.92 -4.39
N ASP A 10 11.77 -12.32 -5.53
CA ASP A 10 13.13 -12.32 -6.12
C ASP A 10 14.03 -11.37 -5.34
N MET A 11 14.81 -11.94 -4.40
CA MET A 11 15.68 -11.19 -3.50
C MET A 11 16.85 -10.50 -4.20
N ASP A 12 17.18 -10.87 -5.44
CA ASP A 12 18.25 -10.22 -6.20
C ASP A 12 17.82 -8.86 -6.76
N LYS A 13 16.51 -8.67 -6.95
CA LYS A 13 15.91 -7.42 -7.46
C LYS A 13 15.52 -6.43 -6.37
N VAL A 14 15.49 -6.85 -5.12
CA VAL A 14 15.11 -6.02 -3.99
C VAL A 14 16.27 -5.80 -3.02
N TYR A 15 16.14 -4.82 -2.12
CA TYR A 15 17.15 -4.57 -1.10
C TYR A 15 16.53 -4.13 0.22
N LEU A 16 17.21 -4.46 1.33
CA LEU A 16 16.85 -4.01 2.67
C LEU A 16 17.41 -2.62 2.91
N LYS A 17 16.57 -1.68 3.27
CA LYS A 17 16.97 -0.33 3.68
C LYS A 17 15.88 0.38 4.44
N SER A 18 16.28 1.15 5.45
CA SER A 18 15.41 2.15 6.09
C SER A 18 15.59 3.50 5.40
N ARG A 19 14.51 4.28 5.36
CA ARG A 19 14.53 5.62 4.76
C ARG A 19 15.52 6.54 5.50
N TYR A 20 16.42 7.17 4.76
CA TYR A 20 17.51 8.02 5.27
C TYR A 20 18.46 7.28 6.22
N ASN A 21 18.55 5.95 6.15
CA ASN A 21 19.34 5.12 7.08
C ASN A 21 18.99 5.37 8.56
N LYS A 22 17.72 5.71 8.85
CA LYS A 22 17.24 5.91 10.22
C LYS A 22 16.67 4.62 10.77
N GLY A 23 17.23 4.14 11.89
CA GLY A 23 16.82 2.89 12.53
C GLY A 23 17.20 1.63 11.75
N GLU A 24 16.59 0.51 12.12
CA GLU A 24 16.84 -0.77 11.46
C GLU A 24 16.26 -0.82 10.05
N ALA A 25 16.95 -1.54 9.15
CA ALA A 25 16.49 -1.78 7.80
C ALA A 25 15.36 -2.83 7.81
N ALA A 26 14.15 -2.40 8.15
CA ALA A 26 13.00 -3.28 8.36
C ALA A 26 12.14 -3.50 7.09
N TYR A 27 12.45 -2.82 6.00
CA TYR A 27 11.67 -2.88 4.77
C TYR A 27 12.49 -3.46 3.62
N LEU A 28 11.88 -4.38 2.86
CA LEU A 28 12.34 -4.72 1.52
C LEU A 28 11.85 -3.63 0.56
N ASN A 29 12.74 -3.15 -0.28
CA ASN A 29 12.47 -2.10 -1.24
C ASN A 29 12.54 -2.67 -2.65
N CYS A 30 11.48 -2.52 -3.42
CA CYS A 30 11.37 -2.89 -4.83
C CYS A 30 11.59 -1.63 -5.67
N PRO A 31 12.80 -1.42 -6.24
CA PRO A 31 13.08 -0.25 -7.07
C PRO A 31 12.43 -0.39 -8.44
N MET A 32 12.02 0.72 -9.03
CA MET A 32 11.50 0.78 -10.39
C MET A 32 12.24 1.84 -11.19
N THR A 33 12.48 1.55 -12.47
CA THR A 33 12.84 2.55 -13.48
C THR A 33 11.63 3.40 -13.85
N GLU A 34 11.86 4.46 -14.63
CA GLU A 34 10.76 5.31 -15.12
C GLU A 34 9.83 4.53 -16.05
N GLU A 35 10.37 3.70 -16.92
CA GLU A 35 9.61 2.86 -17.85
C GLU A 35 8.73 1.83 -17.10
N GLU A 36 9.29 1.16 -16.12
CA GLU A 36 8.58 0.19 -15.28
C GLU A 36 7.45 0.88 -14.48
N PHE A 37 7.74 2.06 -13.92
CA PHE A 37 6.74 2.84 -13.21
C PHE A 37 5.61 3.30 -14.11
N ASN A 38 5.91 3.80 -15.31
CA ASN A 38 4.89 4.28 -16.25
C ASN A 38 3.99 3.12 -16.71
N ALA A 39 4.56 1.96 -17.03
CA ALA A 39 3.80 0.76 -17.39
C ALA A 39 2.92 0.27 -16.21
N PHE A 40 3.46 0.27 -15.01
CA PHE A 40 2.72 -0.08 -13.79
C PHE A 40 1.57 0.90 -13.51
N HIS A 41 1.82 2.21 -13.64
CA HIS A 41 0.80 3.23 -13.46
C HIS A 41 -0.34 3.07 -14.47
N GLU A 42 -0.03 2.87 -15.76
CA GLU A 42 -1.03 2.65 -16.80
C GLU A 42 -1.87 1.40 -16.52
N ALA A 43 -1.22 0.29 -16.15
CA ALA A 43 -1.90 -0.94 -15.78
C ALA A 43 -2.83 -0.77 -14.57
N LEU A 44 -2.42 0.03 -13.59
CA LEU A 44 -3.18 0.31 -12.38
C LEU A 44 -4.41 1.17 -12.65
N VAL A 45 -4.27 2.21 -13.49
CA VAL A 45 -5.38 3.10 -13.87
C VAL A 45 -6.46 2.36 -14.68
N ASN A 46 -6.04 1.41 -15.52
CA ASN A 46 -6.94 0.65 -16.41
C ASN A 46 -7.43 -0.67 -15.78
N ALA A 47 -7.01 -0.99 -14.56
CA ALA A 47 -7.38 -2.24 -13.92
C ALA A 47 -8.85 -2.27 -13.50
N GLU A 48 -9.47 -3.45 -13.57
CA GLU A 48 -10.85 -3.64 -13.13
C GLU A 48 -10.97 -3.60 -11.61
N VAL A 49 -11.95 -2.83 -11.14
CA VAL A 49 -12.26 -2.70 -9.71
C VAL A 49 -13.54 -3.45 -9.36
N VAL A 50 -13.67 -3.84 -8.09
CA VAL A 50 -14.93 -4.34 -7.54
C VAL A 50 -15.90 -3.15 -7.43
N PRO A 51 -17.11 -3.24 -7.99
CA PRO A 51 -18.08 -2.16 -7.90
C PRO A 51 -18.41 -1.84 -6.44
N LEU A 52 -18.46 -0.56 -6.12
CA LEU A 52 -18.96 -0.10 -4.81
C LEU A 52 -20.44 -0.43 -4.69
N ARG A 53 -20.87 -0.80 -3.48
CA ARG A 53 -22.29 -0.99 -3.20
C ARG A 53 -23.01 0.36 -3.24
N THR A 54 -24.29 0.38 -3.60
CA THR A 54 -25.10 1.59 -3.82
C THR A 54 -25.15 2.57 -2.64
N PHE A 55 -24.86 2.10 -1.43
CA PHE A 55 -24.80 2.93 -0.21
C PHE A 55 -23.39 3.40 0.16
N GLU A 56 -22.35 2.95 -0.57
CA GLU A 56 -20.95 3.34 -0.34
C GLU A 56 -20.66 4.62 -1.13
N LYS A 57 -20.39 5.72 -0.39
CA LYS A 57 -19.92 6.96 -1.01
C LYS A 57 -18.40 6.88 -1.19
N GLU A 58 -17.91 7.31 -2.33
CA GLU A 58 -16.46 7.41 -2.65
C GLU A 58 -15.77 8.51 -1.80
N LYS A 59 -15.92 8.46 -0.48
CA LYS A 59 -15.18 9.33 0.42
C LYS A 59 -14.06 8.54 1.08
N PHE A 60 -12.85 8.71 0.56
CA PHE A 60 -11.66 8.10 1.12
C PHE A 60 -10.92 9.12 2.00
N PHE A 61 -10.43 8.66 3.15
CA PHE A 61 -9.43 9.41 3.90
C PHE A 61 -8.11 9.36 3.16
N GLU A 62 -7.36 10.46 3.12
CA GLU A 62 -6.08 10.51 2.38
C GLU A 62 -5.11 9.39 2.78
N GLY A 63 -5.01 9.06 4.07
CA GLY A 63 -4.15 7.98 4.58
C GLY A 63 -4.60 6.56 4.23
N CYS A 64 -5.85 6.38 3.72
CA CYS A 64 -6.42 5.07 3.37
C CYS A 64 -6.95 5.05 1.93
N MET A 65 -6.46 5.95 1.07
CA MET A 65 -6.90 5.99 -0.32
C MET A 65 -6.46 4.75 -1.08
N PRO A 66 -7.37 4.13 -1.89
CA PRO A 66 -6.98 3.03 -2.76
C PRO A 66 -5.89 3.44 -3.73
N ILE A 67 -4.94 2.53 -4.00
CA ILE A 67 -3.78 2.84 -4.84
C ILE A 67 -4.19 3.21 -6.28
N GLU A 68 -5.21 2.57 -6.84
CA GLU A 68 -5.76 2.88 -8.16
C GLU A 68 -6.40 4.27 -8.21
N VAL A 69 -7.09 4.69 -7.14
CA VAL A 69 -7.66 6.04 -7.03
C VAL A 69 -6.55 7.09 -6.93
N MET A 70 -5.48 6.77 -6.21
CA MET A 70 -4.30 7.63 -6.13
C MET A 70 -3.62 7.78 -7.50
N ALA A 71 -3.51 6.68 -8.26
CA ALA A 71 -2.97 6.68 -9.61
C ALA A 71 -3.81 7.53 -10.57
N GLN A 72 -5.15 7.46 -10.48
CA GLN A 72 -6.07 8.27 -11.29
C GLN A 72 -5.97 9.78 -11.02
N ARG A 73 -5.51 10.19 -9.83
CA ARG A 73 -5.29 11.62 -9.51
C ARG A 73 -4.09 12.23 -10.25
N GLY A 74 -3.24 11.41 -10.83
CA GLY A 74 -2.11 11.83 -11.65
C GLY A 74 -0.87 10.98 -11.42
N ILE A 75 -0.10 10.81 -12.47
CA ILE A 75 1.08 9.93 -12.49
C ILE A 75 2.09 10.24 -11.37
N LYS A 76 2.26 11.50 -11.01
CA LYS A 76 3.22 11.91 -9.96
C LYS A 76 2.68 11.71 -8.53
N THR A 77 1.37 11.52 -8.34
CA THR A 77 0.76 11.42 -7.01
C THR A 77 1.40 10.29 -6.19
N MET A 78 1.63 9.13 -6.80
CA MET A 78 2.24 7.98 -6.11
C MET A 78 3.71 8.23 -5.73
N LEU A 79 4.45 9.04 -6.51
CA LEU A 79 5.86 9.38 -6.23
C LEU A 79 6.02 10.32 -5.02
N PHE A 80 4.98 11.04 -4.64
CA PHE A 80 4.93 11.84 -3.39
C PHE A 80 4.29 11.07 -2.22
N GLY A 81 3.69 9.91 -2.50
CA GLY A 81 3.02 9.04 -1.55
C GLY A 81 3.75 7.70 -1.32
N PRO A 82 3.05 6.57 -1.52
CA PRO A 82 3.56 5.24 -1.15
C PRO A 82 4.77 4.78 -1.98
N MET A 83 5.00 5.35 -3.16
CA MET A 83 6.12 4.98 -4.04
C MET A 83 7.27 6.00 -4.04
N LYS A 84 7.32 6.87 -3.03
CA LYS A 84 8.35 7.92 -2.91
C LYS A 84 9.76 7.31 -2.79
N PRO A 85 10.72 7.65 -3.69
CA PRO A 85 12.06 7.06 -3.71
C PRO A 85 13.07 7.76 -2.80
N VAL A 86 12.74 8.97 -2.30
CA VAL A 86 13.68 9.82 -1.55
C VAL A 86 14.14 9.14 -0.27
N GLY A 87 15.46 9.08 -0.05
CA GLY A 87 16.08 8.44 1.11
C GLY A 87 16.17 6.92 1.02
N LEU A 88 15.92 6.35 -0.16
CA LEU A 88 15.95 4.91 -0.44
C LEU A 88 16.86 4.60 -1.62
N GLU A 89 18.07 5.20 -1.66
CA GLU A 89 19.09 4.89 -2.65
C GLU A 89 19.47 3.41 -2.56
N ASP A 90 19.60 2.75 -3.72
CA ASP A 90 19.98 1.35 -3.79
C ASP A 90 21.43 1.17 -3.23
N PRO A 91 21.62 0.33 -2.21
CA PRO A 91 22.95 0.10 -1.63
C PRO A 91 23.97 -0.48 -2.61
N LYS A 92 23.52 -1.21 -3.64
CA LYS A 92 24.40 -1.83 -4.65
C LYS A 92 24.95 -0.81 -5.64
N THR A 93 24.17 0.20 -5.99
CA THR A 93 24.51 1.18 -7.03
C THR A 93 24.77 2.58 -6.49
N GLY A 94 24.33 2.89 -5.27
CA GLY A 94 24.33 4.23 -4.69
C GLY A 94 23.35 5.19 -5.34
N LYS A 95 22.59 4.75 -6.36
CA LYS A 95 21.66 5.59 -7.11
C LYS A 95 20.26 5.55 -6.51
N ARG A 96 19.57 6.68 -6.61
CA ARG A 96 18.14 6.77 -6.26
C ARG A 96 17.31 6.23 -7.42
N PRO A 97 16.44 5.23 -7.19
CA PRO A 97 15.50 4.75 -8.20
C PRO A 97 14.48 5.84 -8.57
N TYR A 98 13.77 5.66 -9.67
CA TYR A 98 12.68 6.56 -10.06
C TYR A 98 11.48 6.44 -9.09
N ALA A 99 11.10 5.22 -8.75
CA ALA A 99 10.08 4.90 -7.75
C ALA A 99 10.52 3.71 -6.91
N VAL A 100 9.95 3.58 -5.70
CA VAL A 100 10.20 2.43 -4.81
C VAL A 100 8.90 1.99 -4.16
N ILE A 101 8.64 0.69 -4.22
CA ILE A 101 7.57 0.07 -3.43
C ILE A 101 8.20 -0.62 -2.24
N GLN A 102 7.65 -0.37 -1.05
CA GLN A 102 8.16 -0.95 0.19
C GLN A 102 7.31 -2.14 0.61
N LEU A 103 7.97 -3.22 1.01
CA LEU A 103 7.34 -4.38 1.61
C LEU A 103 7.71 -4.42 3.09
N ARG A 104 6.71 -4.59 3.95
CA ARG A 104 6.89 -4.70 5.39
C ARG A 104 6.61 -6.13 5.85
N GLN A 105 7.46 -6.65 6.71
CA GLN A 105 7.24 -7.93 7.39
C GLN A 105 5.88 -7.92 8.11
N ASP A 106 5.08 -8.97 7.88
CA ASP A 106 3.72 -9.09 8.40
C ASP A 106 3.59 -10.07 9.57
N ASN A 107 4.56 -10.98 9.75
CA ASN A 107 4.56 -11.97 10.83
C ASN A 107 5.93 -12.11 11.51
N ALA A 108 5.96 -12.64 12.72
CA ALA A 108 7.20 -12.82 13.50
C ALA A 108 8.22 -13.74 12.82
N ALA A 109 7.77 -14.74 12.04
CA ALA A 109 8.63 -15.66 11.31
C ALA A 109 9.30 -15.04 10.08
N ALA A 110 8.98 -13.78 9.74
CA ALA A 110 9.48 -13.08 8.54
C ALA A 110 9.23 -13.86 7.24
N SER A 111 8.20 -14.69 7.19
CA SER A 111 7.80 -15.46 6.01
C SER A 111 6.74 -14.74 5.16
N LEU A 112 6.09 -13.73 5.69
CA LEU A 112 5.03 -12.96 5.03
C LEU A 112 5.36 -11.47 4.99
N TYR A 113 5.08 -10.84 3.86
CA TYR A 113 5.29 -9.42 3.64
C TYR A 113 4.06 -8.75 3.06
N ASN A 114 3.67 -7.58 3.57
CA ASN A 114 2.61 -6.75 2.98
C ASN A 114 3.18 -5.63 2.12
N ILE A 115 2.46 -5.25 1.06
CA ILE A 115 2.79 -4.12 0.22
C ILE A 115 2.31 -2.85 0.91
N VAL A 116 3.24 -2.01 1.35
CA VAL A 116 2.93 -0.82 2.16
C VAL A 116 2.15 0.22 1.34
N GLY A 117 1.01 0.66 1.88
CA GLY A 117 0.20 1.71 1.26
C GLY A 117 -0.69 1.25 0.10
N PHE A 118 -0.78 -0.05 -0.15
CA PHE A 118 -1.54 -0.62 -1.27
C PHE A 118 -2.92 -1.14 -0.84
N GLN A 119 -3.72 -0.32 -0.16
CA GLN A 119 -5.16 -0.58 -0.10
C GLN A 119 -5.75 -0.51 -1.50
N THR A 120 -6.71 -1.36 -1.82
CA THR A 120 -7.21 -1.46 -3.19
C THR A 120 -8.62 -2.05 -3.26
N HIS A 121 -9.40 -1.62 -4.28
CA HIS A 121 -10.64 -2.25 -4.73
C HIS A 121 -10.46 -3.10 -5.98
N LEU A 122 -9.21 -3.26 -6.47
CA LEU A 122 -8.95 -4.09 -7.63
C LEU A 122 -9.51 -5.50 -7.41
N LYS A 123 -10.08 -6.08 -8.46
CA LYS A 123 -10.44 -7.51 -8.47
C LYS A 123 -9.20 -8.36 -8.22
N TRP A 124 -9.34 -9.53 -7.62
CA TRP A 124 -8.21 -10.38 -7.25
C TRP A 124 -7.31 -10.76 -8.43
N GLY A 125 -7.91 -11.07 -9.59
CA GLY A 125 -7.15 -11.32 -10.82
C GLY A 125 -6.32 -10.12 -11.25
N GLU A 126 -6.87 -8.91 -11.13
CA GLU A 126 -6.18 -7.66 -11.44
C GLU A 126 -5.05 -7.38 -10.45
N GLN A 127 -5.27 -7.63 -9.16
CA GLN A 127 -4.20 -7.49 -8.17
C GLN A 127 -3.01 -8.40 -8.51
N LYS A 128 -3.28 -9.67 -8.87
CA LYS A 128 -2.23 -10.60 -9.27
C LYS A 128 -1.51 -10.11 -10.53
N ARG A 129 -2.24 -9.69 -11.56
CA ARG A 129 -1.68 -9.19 -12.83
C ARG A 129 -0.84 -7.93 -12.63
N VAL A 130 -1.39 -6.92 -11.98
CA VAL A 130 -0.75 -5.61 -11.84
C VAL A 130 0.40 -5.64 -10.84
N PHE A 131 0.22 -6.26 -9.67
CA PHE A 131 1.28 -6.24 -8.65
C PHE A 131 2.45 -7.15 -8.99
N ARG A 132 2.29 -8.11 -9.90
CA ARG A 132 3.41 -8.87 -10.48
C ARG A 132 4.25 -8.09 -11.49
N MET A 133 3.84 -6.88 -11.87
CA MET A 133 4.68 -5.96 -12.64
C MET A 133 5.74 -5.26 -11.78
N ILE A 134 5.64 -5.36 -10.45
CA ILE A 134 6.60 -4.78 -9.51
C ILE A 134 7.88 -5.61 -9.55
N PRO A 135 9.07 -5.00 -9.81
CA PRO A 135 10.34 -5.71 -9.79
C PRO A 135 10.58 -6.47 -8.49
N GLY A 136 10.90 -7.75 -8.62
CA GLY A 136 11.01 -8.69 -7.49
C GLY A 136 9.73 -9.41 -7.13
N LEU A 137 8.57 -9.03 -7.69
CA LEU A 137 7.27 -9.66 -7.42
C LEU A 137 6.68 -10.41 -8.62
N GLU A 138 7.43 -10.64 -9.67
CA GLU A 138 6.95 -11.24 -10.93
C GLU A 138 6.34 -12.64 -10.69
N ASN A 139 6.87 -13.38 -9.73
CA ASN A 139 6.39 -14.71 -9.34
C ASN A 139 5.69 -14.72 -7.98
N ALA A 140 5.33 -13.54 -7.44
CA ALA A 140 4.76 -13.44 -6.10
C ALA A 140 3.48 -14.25 -5.93
N GLU A 141 3.41 -15.02 -4.86
CA GLU A 141 2.21 -15.71 -4.41
C GLU A 141 1.52 -14.90 -3.33
N PHE A 142 0.25 -14.55 -3.59
CA PHE A 142 -0.56 -13.75 -2.69
C PHE A 142 -1.27 -14.67 -1.70
N VAL A 143 -0.81 -14.67 -0.45
CA VAL A 143 -1.48 -15.39 0.66
C VAL A 143 -2.81 -14.72 1.00
N ARG A 144 -2.87 -13.40 0.86
CA ARG A 144 -4.10 -12.61 1.00
C ARG A 144 -4.10 -11.46 0.01
N TYR A 145 -5.22 -11.27 -0.66
CA TYR A 145 -5.43 -10.11 -1.51
C TYR A 145 -5.77 -8.87 -0.69
N GLY A 146 -5.42 -7.70 -1.22
CA GLY A 146 -5.79 -6.43 -0.64
C GLY A 146 -7.28 -6.19 -0.70
N VAL A 147 -7.80 -5.53 0.33
CA VAL A 147 -9.17 -5.07 0.41
C VAL A 147 -9.19 -3.67 1.02
N MET A 148 -10.23 -2.90 0.73
CA MET A 148 -10.45 -1.64 1.43
C MET A 148 -11.05 -1.88 2.81
N HIS A 149 -10.56 -1.10 3.77
CA HIS A 149 -11.19 -1.04 5.08
C HIS A 149 -12.49 -0.25 5.02
N ARG A 150 -13.46 -0.67 5.79
CA ARG A 150 -14.58 0.17 6.16
C ARG A 150 -14.25 0.81 7.50
N ASN A 151 -13.99 2.10 7.48
CA ASN A 151 -13.83 2.85 8.72
C ASN A 151 -15.23 3.30 9.17
N SER A 152 -15.67 2.78 10.30
CA SER A 152 -16.87 3.28 10.98
C SER A 152 -16.46 4.35 11.97
N PHE A 153 -17.09 5.51 11.89
CA PHE A 153 -16.87 6.62 12.82
C PHE A 153 -18.12 6.91 13.59
N MET A 154 -17.92 7.18 14.87
CA MET A 154 -18.93 7.77 15.72
C MET A 154 -18.84 9.30 15.59
N ASN A 155 -19.96 10.00 15.44
CA ASN A 155 -19.99 11.45 15.52
C ASN A 155 -19.77 11.88 16.97
N SER A 156 -18.53 11.74 17.44
CA SER A 156 -18.17 11.96 18.84
C SER A 156 -18.59 13.33 19.39
N PRO A 157 -18.46 14.46 18.66
CA PRO A 157 -18.90 15.75 19.16
C PRO A 157 -20.39 15.83 19.49
N GLU A 158 -21.23 15.06 18.80
CA GLU A 158 -22.67 15.01 19.08
C GLU A 158 -23.05 13.97 20.13
N LEU A 159 -22.32 12.84 20.16
CA LEU A 159 -22.71 11.67 20.94
C LEU A 159 -22.03 11.54 22.29
N LEU A 160 -20.82 12.13 22.42
CA LEU A 160 -19.99 12.00 23.62
C LEU A 160 -19.76 13.36 24.32
N LYS A 161 -19.58 13.30 25.63
CA LYS A 161 -19.05 14.38 26.46
C LYS A 161 -17.52 14.49 26.25
N PRO A 162 -16.86 15.58 26.68
CA PRO A 162 -15.38 15.68 26.61
C PRO A 162 -14.64 14.56 27.37
N THR A 163 -15.32 13.90 28.29
CA THR A 163 -14.84 12.75 29.06
C THR A 163 -15.01 11.41 28.35
N TYR A 164 -15.42 11.42 27.07
CA TYR A 164 -15.82 10.26 26.26
C TYR A 164 -17.06 9.52 26.76
N GLN A 165 -17.69 9.97 27.84
CA GLN A 165 -18.95 9.42 28.32
C GLN A 165 -20.08 9.74 27.32
N SER A 166 -20.99 8.79 27.11
CA SER A 166 -22.17 8.99 26.27
C SER A 166 -23.05 10.12 26.83
N LYS A 167 -23.55 10.99 25.93
CA LYS A 167 -24.54 12.01 26.30
C LYS A 167 -25.93 11.45 26.57
N LYS A 168 -26.20 10.21 26.12
CA LYS A 168 -27.51 9.54 26.27
C LYS A 168 -27.55 8.56 27.45
N ARG A 169 -26.40 8.07 27.88
CA ARG A 169 -26.29 7.07 28.97
C ARG A 169 -25.06 7.36 29.80
N ASP A 170 -25.25 7.55 31.09
CA ASP A 170 -24.15 7.92 32.01
C ASP A 170 -23.26 6.73 32.41
N ASP A 171 -23.69 5.51 32.14
CA ASP A 171 -22.95 4.26 32.39
C ASP A 171 -22.13 3.78 31.17
N LEU A 172 -22.14 4.52 30.05
CA LEU A 172 -21.42 4.17 28.82
C LEU A 172 -20.30 5.17 28.55
N PHE A 173 -19.06 4.61 28.40
CA PHE A 173 -17.85 5.33 28.02
C PHE A 173 -17.30 4.81 26.70
#